data_e365aec55369dcddca482c2144fd63c6
#
_entry.id   e365aec55369dcddca482c2144fd63c6
#
_cell.length_a   1.000
_cell.length_b   1.000
_cell.length_c   1.000
_cell.angle_alpha   90.00
_cell.angle_beta   90.00
_cell.angle_gamma   90.00
#
_symmetry.space_group_name_H-M   'P 1'
#
loop_
_entity.id
_entity.type
_entity.pdbx_description
1 polymer ?
#
loop_
_entity_poly.entity_id
_entity_poly.type
_entity_poly.pdbx_seq_one_letter_code
_entity_poly.pdbx_strand_id
1 'polypeptide(L)'
;MSNTKLWESVEKTDPKFTKKVNQRGGFTAIGAQYQVRKATEAFGPFGIGWGVREESFKRYEDTGLVLYQGTLWYKYGKDNGEVPIHSSIKYHANSRVDDDFAKKVATDAMTKGLSKLGFNADVFMGLFDDNKYVKALKKEFNHSYNGASKKVDPKWREKVQAEADGLPSAEK
;
A
#
# COMPACT_ATOMS: atom_id res chain seq x y z
N MET A 1 -4.70 -25.17 8.11
CA MET A 1 -4.43 -24.11 7.11
C MET A 1 -2.94 -23.84 7.12
N SER A 2 -2.31 -23.58 5.95
CA SER A 2 -0.90 -23.18 5.91
C SER A 2 -0.72 -21.83 6.60
N ASN A 3 0.28 -21.69 7.47
CA ASN A 3 0.60 -20.43 8.15
C ASN A 3 1.09 -19.34 7.18
N THR A 4 1.49 -19.72 5.96
CA THR A 4 2.00 -18.82 4.91
C THR A 4 0.94 -18.42 3.87
N LYS A 5 -0.30 -18.90 4.00
CA LYS A 5 -1.35 -18.66 2.99
C LYS A 5 -1.57 -17.17 2.66
N LEU A 6 -1.63 -16.31 3.67
CA LEU A 6 -1.74 -14.87 3.46
C LEU A 6 -0.51 -14.34 2.73
N TRP A 7 0.68 -14.66 3.25
CA TRP A 7 1.96 -14.24 2.69
C TRP A 7 2.08 -14.58 1.19
N GLU A 8 1.88 -15.84 0.83
CA GLU A 8 1.96 -16.33 -0.55
C GLU A 8 0.97 -15.64 -1.50
N SER A 9 -0.18 -15.19 -0.98
CA SER A 9 -1.18 -14.50 -1.78
C SER A 9 -0.84 -13.03 -2.07
N VAL A 10 0.04 -12.40 -1.27
CA VAL A 10 0.32 -10.96 -1.34
C VAL A 10 1.78 -10.60 -1.60
N GLU A 11 2.69 -11.58 -1.60
CA GLU A 11 4.14 -11.34 -1.68
C GLU A 11 4.62 -10.77 -3.01
N LYS A 12 3.97 -11.15 -4.13
CA LYS A 12 4.39 -10.71 -5.46
C LYS A 12 3.95 -9.29 -5.75
N THR A 13 4.87 -8.52 -6.31
CA THR A 13 4.67 -7.11 -6.67
C THR A 13 4.61 -6.94 -8.18
N ASP A 14 3.55 -6.31 -8.68
CA ASP A 14 3.49 -5.91 -10.09
C ASP A 14 4.54 -4.81 -10.36
N PRO A 15 5.52 -5.06 -11.24
CA PRO A 15 6.59 -4.12 -11.54
C PRO A 15 6.12 -2.76 -12.05
N LYS A 16 4.91 -2.67 -12.59
CA LYS A 16 4.30 -1.42 -13.06
C LYS A 16 4.11 -0.39 -11.93
N PHE A 17 3.95 -0.85 -10.69
CA PHE A 17 3.75 0.00 -9.52
C PHE A 17 5.03 0.18 -8.69
N THR A 18 6.17 -0.12 -9.27
CA THR A 18 7.49 0.08 -8.64
C THR A 18 8.28 1.17 -9.35
N LYS A 19 9.20 1.79 -8.63
CA LYS A 19 10.11 2.81 -9.14
C LYS A 19 11.52 2.58 -8.58
N LYS A 20 12.53 2.58 -9.45
CA LYS A 20 13.94 2.64 -9.01
C LYS A 20 14.25 4.03 -8.46
N VAL A 21 14.84 4.06 -7.28
CA VAL A 21 15.29 5.27 -6.58
C VAL A 21 16.80 5.20 -6.44
N ASN A 22 17.51 6.19 -7.00
CA ASN A 22 18.98 6.20 -7.04
C ASN A 22 19.64 6.77 -5.77
N GLN A 23 18.84 7.16 -4.77
CA GLN A 23 19.35 7.68 -3.51
C GLN A 23 19.79 6.55 -2.57
N ARG A 24 20.76 6.82 -1.68
CA ARG A 24 21.23 5.89 -0.64
C ARG A 24 21.66 4.51 -1.16
N GLY A 25 22.38 4.48 -2.28
CA GLY A 25 22.85 3.22 -2.88
C GLY A 25 21.86 2.54 -3.84
N GLY A 26 20.69 3.12 -4.02
CA GLY A 26 19.65 2.61 -4.91
C GLY A 26 18.75 1.57 -4.22
N PHE A 27 17.46 1.70 -4.45
CA PHE A 27 16.47 0.71 -4.01
C PHE A 27 15.23 0.76 -4.91
N THR A 28 14.39 -0.27 -4.82
CA THR A 28 13.10 -0.29 -5.49
C THR A 28 12.02 0.21 -4.52
N ALA A 29 11.39 1.33 -4.85
CA ALA A 29 10.24 1.86 -4.11
C ALA A 29 8.94 1.27 -4.66
N ILE A 30 7.98 1.04 -3.77
CA ILE A 30 6.64 0.55 -4.08
C ILE A 30 5.68 1.73 -3.96
N GLY A 31 4.73 1.86 -4.89
CA GLY A 31 3.67 2.86 -4.77
C GLY A 31 2.79 2.57 -3.55
N ALA A 32 2.68 3.52 -2.61
CA ALA A 32 1.89 3.33 -1.38
C ALA A 32 0.42 2.99 -1.67
N GLN A 33 -0.19 3.63 -2.66
CA GLN A 33 -1.57 3.33 -3.07
C GLN A 33 -1.74 1.91 -3.64
N TYR A 34 -0.70 1.36 -4.25
CA TYR A 34 -0.72 -0.03 -4.70
C TYR A 34 -0.76 -1.00 -3.51
N GLN A 35 -0.01 -0.72 -2.45
CA GLN A 35 -0.07 -1.52 -1.22
C GLN A 35 -1.43 -1.41 -0.53
N VAL A 36 -2.01 -0.20 -0.46
CA VAL A 36 -3.37 0.01 0.05
C VAL A 36 -4.38 -0.80 -0.75
N ARG A 37 -4.27 -0.80 -2.08
CA ARG A 37 -5.13 -1.61 -2.96
C ARG A 37 -4.98 -3.10 -2.64
N LYS A 38 -3.77 -3.64 -2.58
CA LYS A 38 -3.53 -5.05 -2.24
C LYS A 38 -4.08 -5.42 -0.87
N ALA A 39 -3.91 -4.55 0.13
CA ALA A 39 -4.47 -4.78 1.46
C ALA A 39 -6.02 -4.76 1.43
N THR A 40 -6.61 -3.88 0.63
CA THR A 40 -8.07 -3.83 0.42
C THR A 40 -8.58 -5.10 -0.29
N GLU A 41 -7.85 -5.62 -1.26
CA GLU A 41 -8.17 -6.88 -1.93
C GLU A 41 -8.11 -8.08 -0.96
N ALA A 42 -7.18 -8.07 0.00
CA ALA A 42 -6.99 -9.15 0.95
C ALA A 42 -7.94 -9.08 2.17
N PHE A 43 -8.22 -7.89 2.68
CA PHE A 43 -8.89 -7.68 3.97
C PHE A 43 -10.26 -7.00 3.86
N GLY A 44 -10.60 -6.44 2.69
CA GLY A 44 -11.78 -5.60 2.50
C GLY A 44 -11.46 -4.10 2.57
N PRO A 45 -12.48 -3.21 2.53
CA PRO A 45 -12.27 -1.77 2.49
C PRO A 45 -11.54 -1.23 3.72
N PHE A 46 -10.67 -0.21 3.49
CA PHE A 46 -9.99 0.52 4.56
C PHE A 46 -11.00 1.13 5.54
N GLY A 47 -10.76 0.98 6.83
CA GLY A 47 -11.66 1.41 7.90
C GLY A 47 -12.77 0.40 8.24
N ILE A 48 -12.99 -0.67 7.42
CA ILE A 48 -13.98 -1.72 7.64
C ILE A 48 -13.31 -3.09 7.80
N GLY A 49 -12.46 -3.47 6.85
CA GLY A 49 -11.73 -4.74 6.86
C GLY A 49 -10.33 -4.63 7.43
N TRP A 50 -9.74 -3.46 7.37
CA TRP A 50 -8.42 -3.13 7.92
C TRP A 50 -8.26 -1.62 8.07
N GLY A 51 -7.24 -1.20 8.79
CA GLY A 51 -6.95 0.22 9.00
C GLY A 51 -5.84 0.44 10.02
N VAL A 52 -5.67 1.69 10.41
CA VAL A 52 -4.75 2.09 11.49
C VAL A 52 -5.56 2.75 12.60
N ARG A 53 -5.19 2.50 13.84
CA ARG A 53 -5.79 3.08 15.04
C ARG A 53 -4.73 3.43 16.07
N GLU A 54 -5.12 4.15 17.12
CA GLU A 54 -4.23 4.56 18.22
C GLU A 54 -3.01 5.34 17.71
N GLU A 55 -3.25 6.18 16.69
CA GLU A 55 -2.20 6.96 16.06
C GLU A 55 -1.70 8.06 16.98
N SER A 56 -0.39 8.20 17.06
CA SER A 56 0.25 9.27 17.83
C SER A 56 1.53 9.78 17.15
N PHE A 57 1.81 11.05 17.37
CA PHE A 57 3.03 11.72 16.92
C PHE A 57 3.78 12.29 18.12
N LYS A 58 5.06 11.95 18.23
CA LYS A 58 5.96 12.53 19.23
C LYS A 58 7.08 13.28 18.53
N ARG A 59 7.19 14.58 18.80
CA ARG A 59 8.27 15.43 18.29
C ARG A 59 9.43 15.50 19.27
N TYR A 60 10.63 15.45 18.74
CA TYR A 60 11.89 15.64 19.46
C TYR A 60 12.55 16.89 18.85
N GLU A 61 12.34 18.04 19.52
CA GLU A 61 12.72 19.35 18.97
C GLU A 61 14.25 19.52 18.90
N ASP A 62 14.98 18.97 19.85
CA ASP A 62 16.44 18.95 19.93
C ASP A 62 17.09 18.26 18.72
N THR A 63 16.48 17.22 18.20
CA THR A 63 16.97 16.44 17.06
C THR A 63 16.28 16.73 15.75
N GLY A 64 15.15 17.48 15.78
CA GLY A 64 14.28 17.71 14.63
C GLY A 64 13.60 16.46 14.11
N LEU A 65 13.44 15.43 14.96
CA LEU A 65 12.78 14.18 14.63
C LEU A 65 11.30 14.19 15.05
N VAL A 66 10.48 13.54 14.27
CA VAL A 66 9.14 13.11 14.66
C VAL A 66 9.06 11.60 14.61
N LEU A 67 8.54 11.00 15.67
CA LEU A 67 8.17 9.60 15.76
C LEU A 67 6.67 9.48 15.58
N TYR A 68 6.25 8.60 14.67
CA TYR A 68 4.88 8.17 14.51
C TYR A 68 4.73 6.74 15.01
N GLN A 69 3.63 6.47 15.71
CA GLN A 69 3.25 5.15 16.21
C GLN A 69 1.76 4.94 15.97
N GLY A 70 1.37 3.69 15.77
CA GLY A 70 -0.02 3.28 15.63
C GLY A 70 -0.14 1.76 15.64
N THR A 71 -1.36 1.27 15.51
CA THR A 71 -1.69 -0.14 15.41
C THR A 71 -2.41 -0.39 14.08
N LEU A 72 -1.76 -1.12 13.17
CA LEU A 72 -2.41 -1.64 11.97
C LEU A 72 -3.24 -2.86 12.38
N TRP A 73 -4.53 -2.79 12.15
CA TRP A 73 -5.47 -3.88 12.42
C TRP A 73 -6.07 -4.41 11.11
N TYR A 74 -6.41 -5.69 11.07
CA TYR A 74 -7.00 -6.32 9.90
C TYR A 74 -7.88 -7.52 10.26
N LYS A 75 -8.81 -7.85 9.37
CA LYS A 75 -9.65 -9.06 9.43
C LYS A 75 -9.17 -10.04 8.38
N TYR A 76 -9.00 -11.29 8.76
CA TYR A 76 -8.61 -12.35 7.84
C TYR A 76 -9.42 -13.63 8.10
N GLY A 77 -10.41 -13.90 7.25
CA GLY A 77 -11.37 -14.96 7.49
C GLY A 77 -12.23 -14.67 8.73
N LYS A 78 -12.12 -15.52 9.74
CA LYS A 78 -12.81 -15.36 11.04
C LYS A 78 -11.91 -14.69 12.11
N ASP A 79 -10.65 -14.47 11.78
CA ASP A 79 -9.64 -13.97 12.71
C ASP A 79 -9.44 -12.47 12.55
N ASN A 80 -9.03 -11.82 13.63
CA ASN A 80 -8.57 -10.45 13.64
C ASN A 80 -7.09 -10.43 13.99
N GLY A 81 -6.33 -9.59 13.33
CA GLY A 81 -4.90 -9.42 13.59
C GLY A 81 -4.53 -7.97 13.81
N GLU A 82 -3.42 -7.77 14.52
CA GLU A 82 -2.86 -6.47 14.83
C GLU A 82 -1.35 -6.49 14.69
N VAL A 83 -0.80 -5.41 14.16
CA VAL A 83 0.64 -5.20 14.02
C VAL A 83 0.98 -3.82 14.53
N PRO A 84 1.84 -3.68 15.56
CA PRO A 84 2.34 -2.36 15.94
C PRO A 84 3.21 -1.80 14.81
N ILE A 85 2.91 -0.55 14.45
CA ILE A 85 3.61 0.18 13.40
C ILE A 85 4.25 1.44 13.96
N HIS A 86 5.44 1.74 13.48
CA HIS A 86 6.14 2.97 13.83
C HIS A 86 7.11 3.37 12.73
N SER A 87 7.36 4.66 12.64
CA SER A 87 8.41 5.22 11.79
C SER A 87 8.84 6.58 12.32
N SER A 88 10.01 7.03 11.94
CA SER A 88 10.51 8.36 12.27
C SER A 88 11.11 9.04 11.05
N ILE A 89 10.98 10.37 11.02
CA ILE A 89 11.54 11.21 9.97
C ILE A 89 12.07 12.51 10.57
N LYS A 90 13.09 13.10 9.95
CA LYS A 90 13.45 14.49 10.24
C LYS A 90 12.42 15.41 9.64
N TYR A 91 11.67 16.14 10.48
CA TYR A 91 10.70 17.15 10.03
C TYR A 91 11.31 18.56 9.96
N HIS A 92 12.45 18.77 10.60
CA HIS A 92 13.18 20.03 10.62
C HIS A 92 14.65 19.79 10.31
N ALA A 93 15.16 20.36 9.22
CA ALA A 93 16.57 20.32 8.85
C ALA A 93 16.96 21.57 8.09
N ASN A 94 18.15 22.14 8.40
CA ASN A 94 18.70 23.31 7.70
C ASN A 94 17.73 24.51 7.64
N SER A 95 17.10 24.83 8.76
CA SER A 95 16.11 25.92 8.91
C SER A 95 14.84 25.76 8.03
N ARG A 96 14.61 24.58 7.49
CA ARG A 96 13.37 24.25 6.74
C ARG A 96 12.55 23.22 7.50
N VAL A 97 11.24 23.47 7.54
CA VAL A 97 10.25 22.53 8.07
C VAL A 97 9.68 21.75 6.88
N ASP A 98 9.61 20.43 7.01
CA ASP A 98 8.89 19.58 6.07
C ASP A 98 7.41 19.55 6.50
N ASP A 99 6.57 20.31 5.83
CA ASP A 99 5.12 20.41 6.11
C ASP A 99 4.35 19.12 5.79
N ASP A 100 4.91 18.26 4.96
CA ASP A 100 4.36 16.93 4.62
C ASP A 100 4.80 15.81 5.59
N PHE A 101 5.52 16.12 6.67
CA PHE A 101 6.13 15.10 7.53
C PHE A 101 5.12 14.08 8.07
N ALA A 102 3.94 14.51 8.47
CA ALA A 102 2.91 13.66 9.05
C ALA A 102 2.45 12.59 8.06
N LYS A 103 2.16 13.00 6.83
CA LYS A 103 1.78 12.08 5.75
C LYS A 103 2.90 11.10 5.40
N LYS A 104 4.13 11.59 5.31
CA LYS A 104 5.30 10.77 4.97
C LYS A 104 5.56 9.69 6.00
N VAL A 105 5.60 10.07 7.28
CA VAL A 105 5.91 9.13 8.37
C VAL A 105 4.81 8.11 8.60
N ALA A 106 3.54 8.51 8.53
CA ALA A 106 2.40 7.60 8.66
C ALA A 106 2.35 6.61 7.49
N THR A 107 2.57 7.08 6.25
CA THR A 107 2.64 6.20 5.08
C THR A 107 3.78 5.20 5.18
N ASP A 108 4.96 5.62 5.61
CA ASP A 108 6.12 4.73 5.78
C ASP A 108 5.87 3.68 6.87
N ALA A 109 5.27 4.06 8.00
CA ALA A 109 4.90 3.12 9.06
C ALA A 109 3.88 2.09 8.58
N MET A 110 2.84 2.51 7.88
CA MET A 110 1.81 1.63 7.32
C MET A 110 2.41 0.64 6.32
N THR A 111 3.26 1.10 5.38
CA THR A 111 3.90 0.22 4.39
C THR A 111 4.81 -0.80 5.04
N LYS A 112 5.57 -0.43 6.05
CA LYS A 112 6.39 -1.35 6.86
C LYS A 112 5.54 -2.34 7.66
N GLY A 113 4.40 -1.91 8.17
CA GLY A 113 3.43 -2.79 8.83
C GLY A 113 2.88 -3.86 7.88
N LEU A 114 2.44 -3.45 6.70
CA LEU A 114 1.95 -4.36 5.67
C LEU A 114 3.04 -5.35 5.21
N SER A 115 4.29 -4.92 5.10
CA SER A 115 5.39 -5.82 4.71
C SER A 115 5.61 -6.97 5.70
N LYS A 116 5.35 -6.76 6.99
CA LYS A 116 5.39 -7.83 8.02
C LYS A 116 4.32 -8.90 7.81
N LEU A 117 3.27 -8.60 7.08
CA LEU A 117 2.22 -9.54 6.69
C LEU A 117 2.48 -10.19 5.33
N GLY A 118 3.61 -9.90 4.70
CA GLY A 118 4.02 -10.45 3.41
C GLY A 118 3.71 -9.55 2.21
N PHE A 119 3.00 -8.42 2.39
CA PHE A 119 2.71 -7.54 1.27
C PHE A 119 3.98 -7.03 0.59
N ASN A 120 4.10 -7.35 -0.71
CA ASN A 120 5.25 -6.97 -1.53
C ASN A 120 6.59 -7.50 -0.99
N ALA A 121 6.57 -8.66 -0.36
CA ALA A 121 7.76 -9.24 0.26
C ALA A 121 8.91 -9.44 -0.72
N ASP A 122 8.63 -9.73 -1.99
CA ASP A 122 9.62 -9.89 -3.04
C ASP A 122 10.52 -8.64 -3.22
N VAL A 123 9.97 -7.43 -3.07
CA VAL A 123 10.74 -6.18 -3.10
C VAL A 123 11.59 -6.04 -1.84
N PHE A 124 10.99 -6.29 -0.66
CA PHE A 124 11.70 -6.18 0.62
C PHE A 124 12.79 -7.23 0.80
N MET A 125 12.64 -8.38 0.15
CA MET A 125 13.65 -9.46 0.11
C MET A 125 14.73 -9.25 -0.97
N GLY A 126 14.68 -8.14 -1.73
CA GLY A 126 15.68 -7.80 -2.74
C GLY A 126 15.54 -8.55 -4.07
N LEU A 127 14.45 -9.31 -4.30
CA LEU A 127 14.27 -10.07 -5.55
C LEU A 127 14.14 -9.16 -6.78
N PHE A 128 13.81 -7.89 -6.59
CA PHE A 128 13.75 -6.89 -7.65
C PHE A 128 15.12 -6.43 -8.18
N ASP A 129 16.20 -6.86 -7.55
CA ASP A 129 17.56 -6.65 -8.07
C ASP A 129 17.94 -7.69 -9.14
N ASP A 130 17.19 -8.82 -9.21
CA ASP A 130 17.32 -9.79 -10.30
C ASP A 130 16.42 -9.41 -11.49
N ASN A 131 17.06 -9.03 -12.59
CA ASN A 131 16.38 -8.69 -13.84
C ASN A 131 15.58 -9.86 -14.44
N LYS A 132 15.96 -11.12 -14.20
CA LYS A 132 15.24 -12.29 -14.70
C LYS A 132 13.92 -12.43 -13.95
N TYR A 133 13.95 -12.26 -12.62
CA TYR A 133 12.77 -12.27 -11.78
C TYR A 133 11.77 -11.18 -12.23
N VAL A 134 12.23 -9.94 -12.39
CA VAL A 134 11.37 -8.82 -12.80
C VAL A 134 10.78 -9.04 -14.20
N LYS A 135 11.54 -9.63 -15.15
CA LYS A 135 11.02 -9.99 -16.48
C LYS A 135 9.93 -11.08 -16.41
N ALA A 136 10.10 -12.09 -15.55
CA ALA A 136 9.09 -13.12 -15.33
C ALA A 136 7.80 -12.54 -14.75
N LEU A 137 7.91 -11.69 -13.73
CA LEU A 137 6.76 -10.99 -13.14
C LEU A 137 6.01 -10.12 -14.16
N LYS A 138 6.71 -9.37 -15.01
CA LYS A 138 6.06 -8.57 -16.07
C LYS A 138 5.21 -9.44 -17.00
N LYS A 139 5.67 -10.64 -17.36
CA LYS A 139 4.90 -11.57 -18.16
C LYS A 139 3.68 -12.08 -17.40
N GLU A 140 3.85 -12.48 -16.15
CA GLU A 140 2.77 -13.00 -15.30
C GLU A 140 1.65 -11.97 -15.13
N PHE A 141 1.98 -10.72 -14.77
CA PHE A 141 1.00 -9.65 -14.57
C PHE A 141 0.37 -9.20 -15.89
N ASN A 142 1.09 -9.13 -17.01
CA ASN A 142 0.52 -8.80 -18.32
C ASN A 142 -0.53 -9.84 -18.78
N HIS A 143 -0.32 -11.11 -18.53
CA HIS A 143 -1.31 -12.15 -18.79
C HIS A 143 -2.57 -11.94 -17.94
N SER A 144 -2.42 -11.59 -16.68
CA SER A 144 -3.55 -11.31 -15.78
C SER A 144 -4.37 -10.10 -16.24
N TYR A 145 -3.74 -9.02 -16.69
CA TYR A 145 -4.43 -7.84 -17.23
C TYR A 145 -5.20 -8.16 -18.51
N ASN A 146 -4.60 -8.89 -19.46
CA ASN A 146 -5.26 -9.27 -20.70
C ASN A 146 -6.43 -10.23 -20.47
N GLY A 147 -6.37 -11.05 -19.43
CA GLY A 147 -7.49 -11.92 -19.00
C GLY A 147 -8.63 -11.14 -18.34
N ALA A 148 -8.32 -10.11 -17.57
CA ALA A 148 -9.31 -9.27 -16.88
C ALA A 148 -10.03 -8.31 -17.85
N SER A 149 -9.32 -7.74 -18.82
CA SER A 149 -9.91 -6.82 -19.81
C SER A 149 -10.96 -7.50 -20.71
N LYS A 150 -10.94 -8.83 -20.83
CA LYS A 150 -11.98 -9.58 -21.55
C LYS A 150 -13.29 -9.76 -20.76
N LYS A 151 -13.33 -9.42 -19.48
CA LYS A 151 -14.50 -9.57 -18.60
C LYS A 151 -15.25 -8.27 -18.32
N VAL A 152 -14.79 -7.14 -18.81
CA VAL A 152 -15.50 -5.88 -18.65
C VAL A 152 -16.62 -5.84 -19.68
N ASP A 153 -17.87 -5.81 -19.21
CA ASP A 153 -19.06 -5.63 -20.04
C ASP A 153 -18.87 -4.35 -20.87
N PRO A 154 -18.89 -4.43 -22.24
CA PRO A 154 -18.72 -3.25 -23.08
C PRO A 154 -19.75 -2.13 -22.79
N LYS A 155 -20.88 -2.49 -22.21
CA LYS A 155 -21.98 -1.56 -21.87
C LYS A 155 -21.89 -1.00 -20.43
N TRP A 156 -20.83 -1.27 -19.67
CA TRP A 156 -20.75 -0.77 -18.30
C TRP A 156 -20.81 0.76 -18.22
N ARG A 157 -20.25 1.47 -19.20
CA ARG A 157 -20.30 2.94 -19.26
C ARG A 157 -21.71 3.45 -19.45
N GLU A 158 -22.49 2.82 -20.33
CA GLU A 158 -23.90 3.15 -20.57
C GLU A 158 -24.74 2.91 -19.31
N LYS A 159 -24.49 1.82 -18.59
CA LYS A 159 -25.16 1.52 -17.32
C LYS A 159 -24.84 2.55 -16.24
N VAL A 160 -23.58 2.89 -16.06
CA VAL A 160 -23.14 3.90 -15.08
C VAL A 160 -23.72 5.28 -15.43
N GLN A 161 -23.75 5.64 -16.72
CA GLN A 161 -24.34 6.92 -17.15
C GLN A 161 -25.83 6.95 -16.90
N ALA A 162 -26.57 5.89 -17.20
CA ALA A 162 -28.01 5.79 -16.95
C ALA A 162 -28.35 5.87 -15.44
N GLU A 163 -27.51 5.27 -14.57
CA GLU A 163 -27.66 5.40 -13.13
C GLU A 163 -27.37 6.83 -12.64
N ALA A 164 -26.34 7.48 -13.19
CA ALA A 164 -26.00 8.87 -12.86
C ALA A 164 -27.08 9.87 -13.29
N ASP A 165 -27.69 9.65 -14.47
CA ASP A 165 -28.76 10.50 -15.01
C ASP A 165 -30.09 10.30 -14.26
N GLY A 166 -30.28 9.17 -13.56
CA GLY A 166 -31.44 8.87 -12.72
C GLY A 166 -31.36 9.37 -11.28
N LEU A 167 -30.22 9.92 -10.85
CA LEU A 167 -30.09 10.49 -9.51
C LEU A 167 -30.71 11.91 -9.46
N PRO A 168 -31.52 12.23 -8.43
CA PRO A 168 -32.05 13.58 -8.27
C PRO A 168 -30.90 14.57 -8.07
N SER A 169 -30.92 15.66 -8.84
CA SER A 169 -29.96 16.76 -8.68
C SER A 169 -30.04 17.28 -7.25
N ALA A 170 -28.90 17.30 -6.55
CA ALA A 170 -28.79 17.95 -5.26
C ALA A 170 -29.15 19.44 -5.44
N GLU A 171 -30.28 19.85 -4.90
CA GLU A 171 -30.65 21.24 -4.83
C GLU A 171 -29.60 22.01 -4.02
N LYS A 172 -29.16 23.14 -4.57
CA LYS A 172 -28.20 24.07 -3.99
C LYS A 172 -28.78 24.82 -2.81
#